data_8af875d651e917fee9e67a0ebecfa226
#
_entry.id   8af875d651e917fee9e67a0ebecfa226
#
_cell.length_a   1.000
_cell.length_b   1.000
_cell.length_c   1.000
_cell.angle_alpha   90.00
_cell.angle_beta   90.00
_cell.angle_gamma   90.00
#
_symmetry.space_group_name_H-M   'P 1'
#
loop_
_entity.id
_entity.type
_entity.pdbx_description
1 polymer ?
#
loop_
_entity_poly.entity_id
_entity_poly.type
_entity_poly.pdbx_seq_one_letter_code
_entity_poly.pdbx_strand_id
1 'polypeptide(L)'
;MDACPTSSYEKRPDGVVVHHKETCIGCTNCIRSCPYGAPRFNKAEKHAEKCSMCHERLDAGLLPACVQGCPTGALELVDLEQFDDTNAVQNPAGYPAMPRLNPSTRFILPRMPRQVRG
;
A
#
# COMPACT_ATOMS: atom_id res chain seq x y z
N MET A 1 10.22 -6.02 -4.16
CA MET A 1 10.17 -6.68 -5.49
C MET A 1 11.32 -7.66 -5.67
N ASP A 2 12.50 -7.33 -5.20
CA ASP A 2 13.71 -8.16 -5.41
C ASP A 2 13.66 -9.53 -4.72
N ALA A 3 12.77 -9.70 -3.73
CA ALA A 3 12.59 -10.96 -3.03
C ALA A 3 11.84 -12.03 -3.85
N CYS A 4 11.19 -11.65 -4.95
CA CYS A 4 10.41 -12.59 -5.77
C CYS A 4 11.30 -13.32 -6.76
N PRO A 5 11.46 -14.67 -6.65
CA PRO A 5 12.33 -15.42 -7.55
C PRO A 5 11.79 -15.56 -8.97
N THR A 6 10.47 -15.37 -9.15
CA THR A 6 9.82 -15.47 -10.47
C THR A 6 9.49 -14.12 -11.07
N SER A 7 9.92 -13.03 -10.44
CA SER A 7 9.66 -11.64 -10.89
C SER A 7 8.17 -11.35 -11.12
N SER A 8 7.33 -11.82 -10.20
CA SER A 8 5.86 -11.65 -10.29
C SER A 8 5.38 -10.24 -10.00
N TYR A 9 6.25 -9.35 -9.55
CA TYR A 9 5.91 -7.94 -9.27
C TYR A 9 6.44 -7.03 -10.37
N GLU A 10 5.59 -6.13 -10.83
CA GLU A 10 5.93 -5.12 -11.83
C GLU A 10 5.54 -3.73 -11.32
N LYS A 11 6.48 -2.79 -11.38
CA LYS A 11 6.20 -1.40 -11.06
C LYS A 11 5.89 -0.63 -12.33
N ARG A 12 4.67 -0.10 -12.43
CA ARG A 12 4.22 0.68 -13.57
C ARG A 12 4.85 2.08 -13.57
N PRO A 13 4.85 2.79 -14.71
CA PRO A 13 5.35 4.18 -14.79
C PRO A 13 4.63 5.13 -13.83
N ASP A 14 3.37 4.89 -13.50
CA ASP A 14 2.59 5.68 -12.54
C ASP A 14 2.92 5.38 -11.07
N GLY A 15 3.81 4.41 -10.82
CA GLY A 15 4.22 4.00 -9.48
C GLY A 15 3.41 2.85 -8.89
N VAL A 16 2.33 2.45 -9.53
CA VAL A 16 1.52 1.30 -9.07
C VAL A 16 2.31 0.01 -9.24
N VAL A 17 2.36 -0.81 -8.19
CA VAL A 17 3.01 -2.11 -8.22
C VAL A 17 1.96 -3.19 -8.41
N VAL A 18 2.05 -3.91 -9.53
CA VAL A 18 1.13 -5.00 -9.89
C VAL A 18 1.77 -6.33 -9.55
N HIS A 19 1.00 -7.23 -8.93
CA HIS A 19 1.41 -8.60 -8.68
C HIS A 19 0.72 -9.53 -9.69
N HIS A 20 1.53 -10.28 -10.43
CA HIS A 20 1.05 -11.24 -11.41
C HIS A 20 0.93 -12.63 -10.77
N LYS A 21 -0.29 -12.99 -10.39
CA LYS A 21 -0.56 -14.28 -9.74
C LYS A 21 -0.23 -15.49 -10.61
N GLU A 22 -0.26 -15.32 -11.94
CA GLU A 22 0.01 -16.37 -12.92
C GLU A 22 1.45 -16.89 -12.85
N THR A 23 2.39 -16.03 -12.47
CA THR A 23 3.81 -16.37 -12.34
C THR A 23 4.22 -16.65 -10.89
N CYS A 24 3.34 -16.39 -9.94
CA CYS A 24 3.61 -16.60 -8.51
C CYS A 24 3.62 -18.08 -8.18
N ILE A 25 4.70 -18.55 -7.53
CA ILE A 25 4.87 -19.95 -7.12
C ILE A 25 4.52 -20.19 -5.64
N GLY A 26 4.07 -19.16 -4.92
CA GLY A 26 3.69 -19.30 -3.52
C GLY A 26 4.85 -19.50 -2.55
N CYS A 27 6.06 -19.08 -2.90
CA CYS A 27 7.26 -19.26 -2.08
C CYS A 27 7.27 -18.46 -0.77
N THR A 28 6.38 -17.48 -0.62
CA THR A 28 6.20 -16.59 0.56
C THR A 28 7.38 -15.66 0.88
N ASN A 29 8.41 -15.59 0.04
CA ASN A 29 9.56 -14.70 0.27
C ASN A 29 9.16 -13.23 0.39
N CYS A 30 8.22 -12.76 -0.43
CA CYS A 30 7.71 -11.40 -0.38
C CYS A 30 7.03 -11.08 0.95
N ILE A 31 6.31 -12.04 1.52
CA ILE A 31 5.59 -11.89 2.80
C ILE A 31 6.59 -11.76 3.94
N ARG A 32 7.63 -12.59 3.94
CA ARG A 32 8.67 -12.56 4.97
C ARG A 32 9.58 -11.34 4.87
N SER A 33 9.75 -10.80 3.67
CA SER A 33 10.67 -9.69 3.41
C SER A 33 10.04 -8.32 3.61
N CYS A 34 8.71 -8.20 3.56
CA CYS A 34 8.04 -6.91 3.68
C CYS A 34 7.92 -6.51 5.16
N PRO A 35 8.56 -5.40 5.59
CA PRO A 35 8.46 -4.95 6.98
C PRO A 35 7.07 -4.43 7.34
N TYR A 36 6.25 -4.07 6.35
CA TYR A 36 4.91 -3.53 6.54
C TYR A 36 3.83 -4.61 6.54
N GLY A 37 4.17 -5.85 6.20
CA GLY A 37 3.19 -6.94 6.09
C GLY A 37 2.19 -6.73 4.95
N ALA A 38 2.57 -6.03 3.88
CA ALA A 38 1.67 -5.71 2.78
C ALA A 38 1.18 -6.95 2.02
N PRO A 39 2.04 -7.90 1.61
CA PRO A 39 1.57 -9.12 0.96
C PRO A 39 0.95 -10.10 1.97
N ARG A 40 -0.07 -10.80 1.53
CA ARG A 40 -0.74 -11.87 2.28
C ARG A 40 -0.78 -13.13 1.45
N PHE A 41 -0.83 -14.29 2.11
CA PHE A 41 -0.90 -15.58 1.42
C PHE A 41 -2.34 -16.06 1.30
N ASN A 42 -2.77 -16.34 0.07
CA ASN A 42 -4.07 -16.95 -0.21
C ASN A 42 -3.91 -18.48 -0.20
N LYS A 43 -4.40 -19.12 0.85
CA LYS A 43 -4.26 -20.56 1.03
C LYS A 43 -5.06 -21.37 0.01
N ALA A 44 -6.19 -20.83 -0.45
CA ALA A 44 -7.04 -21.51 -1.42
C ALA A 44 -6.40 -21.57 -2.81
N GLU A 45 -5.81 -20.46 -3.25
CA GLU A 45 -5.18 -20.35 -4.59
C GLU A 45 -3.66 -20.53 -4.55
N LYS A 46 -3.07 -20.64 -3.37
CA LYS A 46 -1.63 -20.89 -3.13
C LYS A 46 -0.70 -19.86 -3.77
N HIS A 47 -1.10 -18.60 -3.74
CA HIS A 47 -0.25 -17.49 -4.17
C HIS A 47 -0.34 -16.31 -3.19
N ALA A 48 0.60 -15.37 -3.31
CA ALA A 48 0.56 -14.13 -2.55
C ALA A 48 -0.44 -13.15 -3.16
N GLU A 49 -1.03 -12.31 -2.33
CA GLU A 49 -1.91 -11.23 -2.73
C GLU A 49 -1.54 -9.95 -1.99
N LYS A 50 -1.77 -8.82 -2.60
CA LYS A 50 -1.63 -7.51 -1.98
C LYS A 50 -2.61 -6.52 -2.58
N CYS A 51 -2.70 -5.33 -1.98
CA CYS A 51 -3.44 -4.22 -2.58
C CYS A 51 -2.96 -3.95 -3.99
N SER A 52 -3.87 -4.01 -4.95
CA SER A 52 -3.59 -3.76 -6.37
C SER A 52 -3.63 -2.28 -6.74
N MET A 53 -3.91 -1.39 -5.80
CA MET A 53 -4.28 0.01 -6.03
C MET A 53 -5.49 0.17 -6.96
N CYS A 54 -6.25 -0.92 -7.18
CA CYS A 54 -7.36 -0.95 -8.13
C CYS A 54 -6.93 -0.43 -9.52
N HIS A 55 -5.80 -0.89 -10.03
CA HIS A 55 -5.20 -0.34 -11.25
C HIS A 55 -6.15 -0.42 -12.46
N GLU A 56 -7.01 -1.43 -12.52
CA GLU A 56 -8.02 -1.54 -13.59
C GLU A 56 -9.03 -0.40 -13.50
N ARG A 57 -9.45 -0.02 -12.29
CA ARG A 57 -10.33 1.14 -12.07
C ARG A 57 -9.62 2.45 -12.40
N LEU A 58 -8.36 2.60 -12.00
CA LEU A 58 -7.56 3.79 -12.31
C LEU A 58 -7.42 3.97 -13.83
N ASP A 59 -7.19 2.88 -14.56
CA ASP A 59 -7.08 2.90 -16.02
C ASP A 59 -8.41 3.29 -16.69
N ALA A 60 -9.53 3.02 -16.05
CA ALA A 60 -10.87 3.45 -16.49
C ALA A 60 -11.25 4.86 -16.03
N GLY A 61 -10.36 5.59 -15.37
CA GLY A 61 -10.63 6.93 -14.86
C GLY A 61 -11.44 6.96 -13.56
N LEU A 62 -11.53 5.82 -12.87
CA LEU A 62 -12.28 5.68 -11.61
C LEU A 62 -11.34 5.73 -10.41
N LEU A 63 -11.88 6.10 -9.24
CA LEU A 63 -11.14 6.02 -7.98
C LEU A 63 -11.00 4.57 -7.50
N PRO A 64 -9.96 4.24 -6.70
CA PRO A 64 -9.92 2.96 -6.01
C PRO A 64 -11.19 2.72 -5.19
N ALA A 65 -11.61 1.46 -5.11
CA ALA A 65 -12.89 1.12 -4.46
C ALA A 65 -12.93 1.54 -2.99
N CYS A 66 -11.84 1.38 -2.25
CA CYS A 66 -11.75 1.78 -0.84
C CYS A 66 -11.87 3.30 -0.66
N VAL A 67 -11.29 4.07 -1.57
CA VAL A 67 -11.36 5.55 -1.55
C VAL A 67 -12.78 6.01 -1.86
N GLN A 68 -13.38 5.45 -2.92
CA GLN A 68 -14.76 5.79 -3.32
C GLN A 68 -15.76 5.40 -2.23
N GLY A 69 -15.55 4.27 -1.57
CA GLY A 69 -16.46 3.75 -0.54
C GLY A 69 -16.26 4.34 0.86
N CYS A 70 -15.25 5.19 1.08
CA CYS A 70 -14.98 5.74 2.40
C CYS A 70 -15.90 6.94 2.71
N PRO A 71 -16.88 6.79 3.62
CA PRO A 71 -17.85 7.86 3.87
C PRO A 71 -17.26 9.06 4.64
N THR A 72 -16.15 8.86 5.34
CA THR A 72 -15.51 9.90 6.16
C THR A 72 -14.39 10.64 5.44
N GLY A 73 -14.01 10.22 4.23
CA GLY A 73 -12.88 10.78 3.51
C GLY A 73 -11.53 10.47 4.17
N ALA A 74 -11.45 9.41 4.97
CA ALA A 74 -10.20 9.01 5.63
C ALA A 74 -9.15 8.47 4.65
N LEU A 75 -9.60 7.96 3.51
CA LEU A 75 -8.75 7.46 2.44
C LEU A 75 -8.83 8.41 1.25
N GLU A 76 -7.69 8.80 0.73
CA GLU A 76 -7.59 9.71 -0.41
C GLU A 76 -6.49 9.24 -1.37
N LEU A 77 -6.77 9.30 -2.66
CA LEU A 77 -5.77 9.08 -3.70
C LEU A 77 -5.13 10.43 -4.04
N VAL A 78 -3.82 10.50 -3.93
CA VAL A 78 -3.05 11.72 -4.22
C VAL A 78 -1.95 11.44 -5.23
N ASP A 79 -1.59 12.48 -5.99
CA ASP A 79 -0.37 12.49 -6.78
C ASP A 79 0.76 13.05 -5.91
N LEU A 80 1.76 12.22 -5.60
CA LEU A 80 2.84 12.61 -4.70
C LEU A 80 3.68 13.77 -5.24
N GLU A 81 3.76 13.94 -6.56
CA GLU A 81 4.47 15.05 -7.16
C GLU A 81 3.79 16.40 -6.91
N GLN A 82 2.46 16.39 -6.72
CA GLN A 82 1.65 17.57 -6.46
C GLN A 82 1.16 17.64 -5.01
N PHE A 83 1.41 16.60 -4.23
CA PHE A 83 0.96 16.53 -2.84
C PHE A 83 1.88 17.35 -1.93
N ASP A 84 1.32 18.36 -1.29
CA ASP A 84 2.04 19.24 -0.38
C ASP A 84 1.20 19.43 0.89
N ASP A 85 1.33 18.47 1.81
CA ASP A 85 0.72 18.56 3.14
C ASP A 85 1.80 18.36 4.20
N THR A 86 2.12 19.45 4.91
CA THR A 86 3.14 19.46 5.97
C THR A 86 2.75 18.61 7.18
N ASN A 87 1.47 18.27 7.34
CA ASN A 87 0.97 17.43 8.43
C ASN A 87 1.02 15.92 8.09
N ALA A 88 1.30 15.57 6.84
CA ALA A 88 1.40 14.19 6.41
C ALA A 88 2.79 13.62 6.71
N VAL A 89 2.83 12.42 7.28
CA VAL A 89 4.08 11.73 7.62
C VAL A 89 4.18 10.39 6.89
N GLN A 90 5.41 10.01 6.55
CA GLN A 90 5.71 8.75 5.87
C GLN A 90 5.87 7.59 6.87
N ASN A 91 6.45 7.85 8.02
CA ASN A 91 6.78 6.86 9.03
C ASN A 91 6.18 7.27 10.38
N PRO A 92 4.89 7.03 10.63
CA PRO A 92 4.29 7.33 11.91
C PRO A 92 4.89 6.45 13.03
N ALA A 93 4.82 6.91 14.26
CA ALA A 93 5.30 6.18 15.41
C ALA A 93 4.68 4.78 15.49
N GLY A 94 5.49 3.75 15.76
CA GLY A 94 5.06 2.36 15.76
C GLY A 94 5.05 1.69 14.38
N TYR A 95 5.37 2.43 13.32
CA TYR A 95 5.47 1.90 11.97
C TYR A 95 6.96 1.64 11.63
N PRO A 96 7.30 0.58 10.86
CA PRO A 96 8.69 0.33 10.51
C PRO A 96 9.30 1.50 9.73
N ALA A 97 10.42 2.01 10.21
CA ALA A 97 11.14 3.09 9.54
C ALA A 97 12.19 2.50 8.59
N MET A 98 11.83 2.39 7.32
CA MET A 98 12.69 1.84 6.27
C MET A 98 12.83 2.87 5.13
N PRO A 99 13.67 3.91 5.31
CA PRO A 99 13.77 5.02 4.34
C PRO A 99 14.14 4.58 2.92
N ARG A 100 14.96 3.53 2.79
CA ARG A 100 15.36 2.99 1.49
C ARG A 100 14.22 2.45 0.66
N LEU A 101 13.11 2.06 1.30
CA LEU A 101 11.93 1.55 0.60
C LEU A 101 11.05 2.67 0.08
N ASN A 102 11.17 3.86 0.64
CA ASN A 102 10.47 5.07 0.23
C ASN A 102 8.98 4.81 -0.05
N PRO A 103 8.19 4.38 0.96
CA PRO A 103 6.78 4.05 0.75
C PRO A 103 5.99 5.27 0.30
N SER A 104 5.03 5.03 -0.61
CA SER A 104 4.21 6.08 -1.20
C SER A 104 3.06 6.53 -0.30
N THR A 105 2.66 5.72 0.66
CA THR A 105 1.59 6.06 1.58
C THR A 105 2.00 7.19 2.52
N ARG A 106 1.09 8.13 2.74
CA ARG A 106 1.23 9.21 3.72
C ARG A 106 0.13 9.11 4.76
N PHE A 107 0.47 9.43 5.99
CA PHE A 107 -0.43 9.35 7.12
C PHE A 107 -0.64 10.73 7.72
N ILE A 108 -1.90 11.13 7.90
CA ILE A 108 -2.26 12.28 8.71
C ILE A 108 -2.62 11.75 10.08
N LEU A 109 -1.80 12.11 11.07
CA LEU A 109 -1.97 11.60 12.42
C LEU A 109 -3.26 12.15 13.03
N PRO A 110 -3.98 11.35 13.84
CA PRO A 110 -5.15 11.83 14.54
C PRO A 110 -4.74 12.95 15.50
N ARG A 111 -5.61 13.94 15.64
CA ARG A 111 -5.44 14.91 16.72
C ARG A 111 -5.53 14.16 18.04
N MET A 112 -4.54 14.36 18.92
CA MET A 112 -4.58 13.76 20.24
C MET A 112 -5.94 14.07 20.87
N PRO A 113 -6.69 13.06 21.31
CA PRO A 113 -7.90 13.35 22.05
C PRO A 113 -7.52 14.17 23.27
N ARG A 114 -8.23 15.26 23.48
CA ARG A 114 -8.08 16.00 24.76
C ARG A 114 -8.27 14.96 25.85
N GLN A 115 -7.25 14.80 26.68
CA GLN A 115 -7.38 13.92 27.83
C GLN A 115 -8.58 14.41 28.63
N VAL A 116 -9.64 13.62 28.59
CA VAL A 116 -10.77 13.85 29.47
C VAL A 116 -10.25 13.50 30.85
N ARG A 117 -9.90 14.52 31.61
CA ARG A 117 -9.62 14.39 33.05
C ARG A 117 -10.95 14.05 33.73
N GLY A 118 -11.17 12.75 33.86
CA GLY A 118 -12.27 12.27 34.68
C GLY A 118 -11.87 12.17 36.13
#